data_e3aabfdddb1f4755ab8dd4fd7eaae0ef
#
_entry.id   e3aabfdddb1f4755ab8dd4fd7eaae0ef
#
_cell.length_a   1.000
_cell.length_b   1.000
_cell.length_c   1.000
_cell.angle_alpha   90.00
_cell.angle_beta   90.00
_cell.angle_gamma   90.00
#
_symmetry.space_group_name_H-M   'P 1'
#
loop_
_entity.id
_entity.type
_entity.pdbx_description
1 polymer ?
#
loop_
_entity_poly.entity_id
_entity_poly.type
_entity_poly.pdbx_seq_one_letter_code
_entity_poly.pdbx_strand_id
1 'polypeptide(L)' 'MLTDVKIDGQRVKTVRERAFLSKRELADQAGLDRSTIGRIEDGVTEVYPRTIRKIAEALSVDPTSLTPEE' A
#
# COMPACT_ATOMS: atom_id res chain seq x y z
N MET A 1 -10.58 -14.92 13.48
CA MET A 1 -9.71 -15.34 12.40
C MET A 1 -9.29 -14.14 11.56
N LEU A 2 -8.03 -14.03 11.30
CA LEU A 2 -7.53 -12.93 10.48
C LEU A 2 -7.90 -13.16 9.04
N THR A 3 -8.48 -12.14 8.44
CA THR A 3 -8.84 -12.19 7.03
C THR A 3 -8.02 -11.14 6.29
N ASP A 4 -7.31 -11.57 5.25
CA ASP A 4 -6.56 -10.63 4.43
C ASP A 4 -7.54 -9.71 3.71
N VAL A 5 -7.10 -8.50 3.43
CA VAL A 5 -7.89 -7.53 2.69
C VAL A 5 -7.29 -7.36 1.31
N LYS A 6 -8.13 -7.01 0.36
CA LYS A 6 -7.69 -6.77 -1.00
C LYS A 6 -7.00 -5.43 -1.11
N ILE A 7 -5.94 -5.39 -1.90
CA ILE A 7 -5.21 -4.16 -2.17
C ILE A 7 -4.94 -4.06 -3.66
N ASP A 8 -5.00 -2.85 -4.18
CA ASP A 8 -4.72 -2.58 -5.59
C ASP A 8 -3.35 -1.91 -5.66
N GLY A 9 -2.35 -2.68 -6.07
CA GLY A 9 -0.97 -2.18 -6.15
C GLY A 9 -0.82 -1.03 -7.12
N GLN A 10 -1.63 -0.99 -8.17
CA GLN A 10 -1.57 0.11 -9.13
C GLN A 10 -2.02 1.41 -8.47
N ARG A 11 -3.03 1.35 -7.62
CA ARG A 11 -3.47 2.53 -6.87
C ARG A 11 -2.41 2.98 -5.88
N VAL A 12 -1.76 2.01 -5.21
CA VAL A 12 -0.65 2.34 -4.31
C VAL A 12 0.44 3.08 -5.08
N LYS A 13 0.82 2.57 -6.23
CA LYS A 13 1.85 3.19 -7.06
C LYS A 13 1.45 4.60 -7.48
N THR A 14 0.21 4.77 -7.96
CA THR A 14 -0.28 6.06 -8.42
C THR A 14 -0.27 7.09 -7.29
N VAL A 15 -0.80 6.72 -6.12
CA VAL A 15 -0.86 7.65 -4.98
C VAL A 15 0.55 7.96 -4.49
N ARG A 16 1.42 6.95 -4.46
CA ARG A 16 2.81 7.15 -4.06
C ARG A 16 3.51 8.15 -4.99
N GLU A 17 3.33 7.97 -6.30
CA GLU A 17 3.98 8.86 -7.28
C GLU A 17 3.44 10.28 -7.18
N ARG A 18 2.14 10.42 -6.92
CA ARG A 18 1.54 11.75 -6.74
C ARG A 18 2.06 12.45 -5.50
N ALA A 19 2.50 11.67 -4.52
CA ALA A 19 3.11 12.22 -3.30
C ALA A 19 4.62 12.44 -3.46
N PHE A 20 5.16 12.13 -4.65
CA PHE A 20 6.58 12.28 -4.96
C PHE A 20 7.46 11.44 -4.04
N LEU A 21 6.99 10.23 -3.70
CA LEU A 21 7.74 9.31 -2.86
C LEU A 21 8.31 8.17 -3.68
N SER A 22 9.54 7.77 -3.36
CA SER A 22 10.09 6.53 -3.89
C SER A 22 9.46 5.35 -3.13
N LYS A 23 9.63 4.14 -3.65
CA LYS A 23 9.20 2.94 -2.94
C LYS A 23 9.85 2.84 -1.58
N ARG A 24 11.14 3.17 -1.50
CA ARG A 24 11.90 3.14 -0.26
C ARG A 24 11.36 4.14 0.74
N GLU A 25 11.07 5.35 0.26
CA GLU A 25 10.55 6.40 1.13
C GLU A 25 9.18 6.00 1.69
N LEU A 26 8.32 5.45 0.84
CA LEU A 26 7.02 4.98 1.31
C LEU A 26 7.19 3.86 2.34
N ALA A 27 8.07 2.90 2.07
CA ALA A 27 8.32 1.81 2.99
C ALA A 27 8.81 2.33 4.34
N ASP A 28 9.75 3.26 4.32
CA ASP A 28 10.29 3.85 5.55
C ASP A 28 9.18 4.55 6.34
N GLN A 29 8.35 5.34 5.68
CA GLN A 29 7.27 6.07 6.35
C GLN A 29 6.18 5.13 6.86
N ALA A 30 5.94 4.03 6.15
CA ALA A 30 4.93 3.06 6.56
C ALA A 30 5.47 2.05 7.57
N GLY A 31 6.77 2.05 7.83
CA GLY A 31 7.35 1.07 8.72
C GLY A 31 7.36 -0.34 8.13
N LEU A 32 7.53 -0.44 6.81
CA LEU A 32 7.54 -1.70 6.07
C LEU A 32 8.84 -1.85 5.32
N ASP A 33 9.12 -3.09 4.87
CA ASP A 33 10.26 -3.34 4.00
C ASP A 33 9.98 -2.81 2.59
N ARG A 34 11.02 -2.32 1.93
CA ARG A 34 10.90 -1.89 0.54
C ARG A 34 10.41 -3.03 -0.34
N SER A 35 10.84 -4.26 -0.05
CA SER A 35 10.40 -5.42 -0.81
C SER A 35 8.89 -5.64 -0.71
N THR A 36 8.30 -5.31 0.43
CA THR A 36 6.85 -5.41 0.60
C THR A 36 6.12 -4.47 -0.34
N ILE A 37 6.60 -3.21 -0.42
CA ILE A 37 6.02 -2.23 -1.33
C ILE A 37 6.18 -2.70 -2.79
N GLY A 38 7.37 -3.20 -3.13
CA GLY A 38 7.64 -3.70 -4.46
C GLY A 38 6.70 -4.82 -4.87
N ARG A 39 6.51 -5.79 -3.98
CA ARG A 39 5.60 -6.91 -4.26
C ARG A 39 4.17 -6.47 -4.46
N ILE A 40 3.72 -5.52 -3.65
CA ILE A 40 2.36 -5.00 -3.76
C ILE A 40 2.18 -4.31 -5.12
N GLU A 41 3.12 -3.47 -5.51
CA GLU A 41 3.02 -2.75 -6.77
C GLU A 41 3.19 -3.68 -7.96
N ASP A 42 3.87 -4.82 -7.76
CA ASP A 42 4.08 -5.82 -8.82
C ASP A 42 2.91 -6.79 -8.98
N GLY A 43 1.93 -6.77 -8.07
CA GLY A 43 0.74 -7.58 -8.30
C GLY A 43 0.21 -8.36 -7.12
N VAL A 44 0.80 -8.24 -5.93
CA VAL A 44 0.20 -8.87 -4.75
C VAL A 44 -1.17 -8.23 -4.52
N THR A 45 -2.19 -9.06 -4.36
CA THR A 45 -3.57 -8.59 -4.32
C THR A 45 -4.19 -8.65 -2.92
N GLU A 46 -3.53 -9.27 -1.96
CA GLU A 46 -4.07 -9.38 -0.60
C GLU A 46 -2.96 -9.13 0.41
N VAL A 47 -3.28 -8.37 1.44
CA VAL A 47 -2.35 -8.04 2.52
C VAL A 47 -3.09 -8.08 3.85
N TYR A 48 -2.33 -8.11 4.94
CA TYR A 48 -2.93 -7.98 6.27
C TYR A 48 -3.57 -6.59 6.42
N PRO A 49 -4.67 -6.50 7.17
CA PRO A 49 -5.30 -5.19 7.39
C PRO A 49 -4.34 -4.13 7.93
N ARG A 50 -3.42 -4.52 8.80
CA ARG A 50 -2.45 -3.55 9.33
C ARG A 50 -1.52 -3.03 8.25
N THR A 51 -1.23 -3.84 7.24
CA THR A 51 -0.34 -3.43 6.16
C THR A 51 -0.98 -2.33 5.33
N ILE A 52 -2.23 -2.52 4.91
CA ILE A 52 -2.89 -1.49 4.11
C ILE A 52 -3.11 -0.21 4.93
N ARG A 53 -3.38 -0.35 6.24
CA ARG A 53 -3.51 0.85 7.09
C ARG A 53 -2.21 1.62 7.18
N LYS A 54 -1.08 0.93 7.35
CA LYS A 54 0.23 1.60 7.44
C LYS A 54 0.54 2.35 6.15
N ILE A 55 0.25 1.73 5.01
CA ILE A 55 0.50 2.37 3.72
C ILE A 55 -0.41 3.59 3.56
N ALA A 56 -1.70 3.44 3.89
CA ALA A 56 -2.66 4.53 3.77
C ALA A 56 -2.27 5.71 4.67
N GLU A 57 -1.84 5.44 5.89
CA GLU A 57 -1.39 6.49 6.80
C GLU A 57 -0.18 7.22 6.25
N ALA A 58 0.78 6.46 5.71
CA ALA A 58 1.98 7.06 5.14
C ALA A 58 1.65 7.95 3.94
N LEU A 59 0.61 7.59 3.19
CA LEU A 59 0.18 8.35 2.02
C LEU A 59 -0.89 9.39 2.34
N SER A 60 -1.35 9.45 3.58
CA SER A 60 -2.38 10.39 4.04
C SER A 60 -3.69 10.22 3.27
N VAL A 61 -4.07 8.97 3.01
CA VAL A 61 -5.32 8.64 2.34
C VAL A 61 -6.08 7.62 3.17
N ASP A 62 -7.37 7.48 2.87
CA ASP A 62 -8.19 6.45 3.48
C ASP A 62 -7.78 5.09 2.93
N PRO A 63 -7.72 4.03 3.75
CA PRO A 63 -7.36 2.71 3.25
C PRO A 63 -8.23 2.24 2.09
N THR A 64 -9.50 2.66 2.03
CA THR A 64 -10.37 2.27 0.91
C THR A 64 -9.91 2.86 -0.41
N SER A 65 -9.09 3.92 -0.37
CA SER A 65 -8.50 4.47 -1.59
C SER A 65 -7.51 3.51 -2.24
N LEU A 66 -7.04 2.52 -1.50
CA LEU A 66 -6.04 1.56 -1.98
C LEU A 66 -6.65 0.20 -2.28
N THR A 67 -7.96 0.03 -2.12
CA THR A 67 -8.63 -1.22 -2.43
C THR A 67 -9.15 -1.18 -3.87
N PRO A 68 -9.24 -2.34 -4.53
CA PRO A 68 -9.78 -2.36 -5.88
C PRO A 68 -11.26 -2.00 -5.89
N GLU A 69 -11.70 -1.39 -6.96
CA GLU A 69 -13.13 -1.14 -7.15
C GLU A 69 -13.83 -2.42 -7.54
N GLU A 70 -15.07 -2.54 -7.10
CA GLU A 70 -15.89 -3.69 -7.44
C GLU A 70 -16.81 -3.38 -8.58
#